data_0434e2850c0213bc73e8c50ad5e23cd7
#
_entry.id   0434e2850c0213bc73e8c50ad5e23cd7
#
_cell.length_a   1.000
_cell.length_b   1.000
_cell.length_c   1.000
_cell.angle_alpha   90.00
_cell.angle_beta   90.00
_cell.angle_gamma   90.00
#
_symmetry.space_group_name_H-M   'P 1'
#
loop_
_entity.id
_entity.type
_entity.pdbx_description
1 polymer ?
#
loop_
_entity_poly.entity_id
_entity_poly.type
_entity_poly.pdbx_seq_one_letter_code
_entity_poly.pdbx_strand_id
1 'polypeptide(L)'
;LNANTGGPGEKASVDVSTGEKPGDTQERQQDQQTAVITQILAVAGTGDCNADISYYKKENGNWELKWTEKGYVGRNGITDNKKEGDGATPSGVYSFDLAFGLLDDPGSELPYHKIAEGDFWVDDPASPHYNQLVNDKTTAKDWNSGEDLIKATPYYNYALNLDYNKERTPGEGSAIFLHCFKASGYQGSSGCICLPESRMKELLGLVDTNTRIVIAKDAEHLNLGEFMK
;
A
#
# COMPACT_ATOMS: atom_id res chain seq x y z
N LEU A 1 -68.93 22.49 -21.34
CA LEU A 1 -70.20 21.75 -21.14
C LEU A 1 -69.92 20.46 -20.40
N ASN A 2 -70.41 20.39 -19.20
CA ASN A 2 -70.85 19.28 -18.34
C ASN A 2 -69.76 18.29 -17.83
N ALA A 3 -69.47 18.34 -16.56
CA ALA A 3 -70.23 17.91 -15.37
C ALA A 3 -70.46 16.37 -15.37
N ASN A 4 -70.06 15.59 -14.46
CA ASN A 4 -70.66 15.37 -13.17
C ASN A 4 -70.06 14.11 -12.50
N THR A 5 -69.67 14.20 -11.24
CA THR A 5 -70.14 13.54 -10.03
C THR A 5 -69.94 12.02 -9.88
N GLY A 6 -69.56 11.69 -8.69
CA GLY A 6 -69.83 10.42 -8.01
C GLY A 6 -68.81 9.99 -7.02
N GLY A 7 -69.05 10.27 -5.75
CA GLY A 7 -68.28 9.83 -4.61
C GLY A 7 -68.68 8.40 -4.16
N PRO A 8 -68.62 8.05 -2.86
CA PRO A 8 -67.50 7.45 -2.20
C PRO A 8 -67.77 5.97 -1.73
N GLY A 9 -66.75 5.25 -1.37
CA GLY A 9 -66.87 3.94 -0.73
C GLY A 9 -65.44 3.32 -0.62
N GLU A 10 -64.98 2.94 0.34
CA GLU A 10 -65.23 2.23 1.58
C GLU A 10 -63.88 1.69 2.07
N LYS A 11 -63.61 1.83 3.30
CA LYS A 11 -62.44 1.36 4.01
C LYS A 11 -62.37 -0.16 4.03
N ALA A 12 -61.20 -0.72 3.74
CA ALA A 12 -60.82 -2.05 4.20
C ALA A 12 -59.42 -1.95 4.81
N SER A 13 -59.41 -1.99 6.12
CA SER A 13 -58.22 -2.25 6.92
C SER A 13 -57.80 -3.71 6.74
N VAL A 14 -56.58 -3.94 6.31
CA VAL A 14 -55.93 -5.26 6.45
C VAL A 14 -54.70 -5.09 7.33
N ASP A 15 -54.86 -5.61 8.49
CA ASP A 15 -53.84 -5.86 9.48
C ASP A 15 -52.82 -6.89 8.89
N VAL A 16 -51.56 -6.53 8.78
CA VAL A 16 -50.48 -7.48 8.47
C VAL A 16 -49.50 -7.47 9.63
N SER A 17 -49.65 -8.48 10.45
CA SER A 17 -48.78 -8.84 11.52
C SER A 17 -47.33 -8.94 11.05
N THR A 18 -46.49 -8.20 11.73
CA THR A 18 -45.03 -8.33 11.76
C THR A 18 -44.58 -9.69 12.17
N GLY A 19 -43.97 -10.42 11.25
CA GLY A 19 -43.18 -11.60 11.53
C GLY A 19 -41.71 -11.27 11.32
N GLU A 20 -41.07 -10.65 12.30
CA GLU A 20 -39.61 -10.62 12.37
C GLU A 20 -39.11 -12.01 12.75
N LYS A 21 -38.37 -12.64 11.83
CA LYS A 21 -37.54 -13.79 12.16
C LYS A 21 -36.24 -13.29 12.78
N PRO A 22 -35.89 -13.68 14.00
CA PRO A 22 -34.56 -13.47 14.56
C PRO A 22 -33.62 -14.53 14.00
N GLY A 23 -32.71 -14.16 13.10
CA GLY A 23 -31.76 -15.13 12.53
C GLY A 23 -30.89 -14.63 11.40
N ASP A 24 -30.41 -13.38 11.44
CA ASP A 24 -29.43 -12.93 10.41
C ASP A 24 -28.38 -11.91 10.94
N THR A 25 -28.08 -11.98 12.23
CA THR A 25 -27.10 -11.07 12.87
C THR A 25 -25.83 -11.80 13.32
N GLN A 26 -25.62 -13.05 12.93
CA GLN A 26 -24.45 -13.85 13.38
C GLN A 26 -23.45 -14.23 12.29
N GLU A 27 -23.60 -13.81 11.02
CA GLU A 27 -22.67 -14.17 9.93
C GLU A 27 -21.71 -13.06 9.49
N ARG A 28 -21.59 -11.95 10.21
CA ARG A 28 -20.60 -10.89 9.89
C ARG A 28 -19.50 -10.71 10.94
N GLN A 29 -19.26 -11.70 11.79
CA GLN A 29 -18.18 -11.67 12.80
C GLN A 29 -17.19 -12.82 12.66
N GLN A 30 -16.94 -13.33 11.47
CA GLN A 30 -15.87 -14.29 11.21
C GLN A 30 -15.15 -13.89 9.94
N ASP A 31 -14.08 -13.11 10.09
CA ASP A 31 -12.83 -13.15 9.33
C ASP A 31 -11.91 -11.97 9.69
N GLN A 32 -11.83 -11.58 10.94
CA GLN A 32 -10.63 -10.93 11.44
C GLN A 32 -9.73 -12.00 12.08
N GLN A 33 -9.27 -12.92 11.26
CA GLN A 33 -8.11 -13.70 11.59
C GLN A 33 -6.96 -12.70 11.68
N THR A 34 -6.53 -12.38 12.89
CA THR A 34 -5.35 -11.54 13.13
C THR A 34 -4.19 -12.15 12.35
N ALA A 35 -3.81 -11.49 11.24
CA ALA A 35 -2.75 -11.99 10.38
C ALA A 35 -1.51 -12.21 11.25
N VAL A 36 -1.03 -13.46 11.28
CA VAL A 36 0.16 -13.82 12.07
C VAL A 36 1.35 -13.19 11.38
N ILE A 37 1.95 -12.17 12.01
CA ILE A 37 3.15 -11.52 11.49
C ILE A 37 4.34 -12.47 11.69
N THR A 38 5.02 -12.79 10.60
CA THR A 38 6.18 -13.69 10.59
C THR A 38 7.45 -13.02 10.06
N GLN A 39 7.33 -11.85 9.45
CA GLN A 39 8.42 -11.11 8.87
C GLN A 39 8.26 -9.61 9.13
N ILE A 40 9.35 -8.93 9.42
CA ILE A 40 9.38 -7.48 9.63
C ILE A 40 10.56 -6.88 8.88
N LEU A 41 10.26 -5.86 8.08
CA LEU A 41 11.24 -4.89 7.60
C LEU A 41 11.16 -3.66 8.50
N ALA A 42 12.21 -3.36 9.22
CA ALA A 42 12.30 -2.20 10.10
C ALA A 42 13.15 -1.12 9.44
N VAL A 43 12.56 0.05 9.21
CA VAL A 43 13.21 1.21 8.57
C VAL A 43 13.41 2.30 9.62
N ALA A 44 14.64 2.54 10.01
CA ALA A 44 15.02 3.61 10.93
C ALA A 44 15.76 4.71 10.19
N GLY A 45 15.23 5.92 10.18
CA GLY A 45 15.94 7.08 9.66
C GLY A 45 17.24 7.32 10.43
N THR A 46 18.30 7.68 9.71
CA THR A 46 19.63 7.99 10.30
C THR A 46 20.08 9.42 10.04
N GLY A 47 19.18 10.25 9.53
CA GLY A 47 19.36 11.65 9.18
C GLY A 47 19.22 11.89 7.67
N ASP A 48 18.74 13.06 7.32
CA ASP A 48 18.41 13.44 5.95
C ASP A 48 17.56 12.37 5.25
N CYS A 49 18.02 11.87 4.11
CA CYS A 49 17.35 10.80 3.37
C CYS A 49 17.93 9.39 3.62
N ASN A 50 18.77 9.22 4.64
CA ASN A 50 19.42 7.94 4.93
C ASN A 50 18.62 7.13 5.93
N ALA A 51 18.69 5.81 5.81
CA ALA A 51 18.06 4.89 6.75
C ALA A 51 18.85 3.60 6.91
N ASP A 52 18.74 2.99 8.09
CA ASP A 52 19.10 1.59 8.32
C ASP A 52 17.84 0.74 8.15
N ILE A 53 17.93 -0.28 7.30
CA ILE A 53 16.82 -1.18 6.99
C ILE A 53 17.21 -2.58 7.44
N SER A 54 16.45 -3.11 8.39
CA SER A 54 16.71 -4.42 9.01
C SER A 54 15.60 -5.39 8.68
N TYR A 55 15.96 -6.60 8.28
CA TYR A 55 15.00 -7.67 8.01
C TYR A 55 15.04 -8.71 9.13
N TYR A 56 13.88 -8.94 9.71
CA TYR A 56 13.64 -9.95 10.75
C TYR A 56 12.68 -11.00 10.26
N LYS A 57 12.93 -12.25 10.63
CA LYS A 57 12.07 -13.39 10.35
C LYS A 57 11.81 -14.20 11.62
N LYS A 58 10.56 -14.64 11.81
CA LYS A 58 10.19 -15.54 12.90
C LYS A 58 10.45 -16.98 12.47
N GLU A 59 11.38 -17.66 13.13
CA GLU A 59 11.75 -19.05 12.86
C GLU A 59 11.65 -19.84 14.17
N ASN A 60 10.96 -20.98 14.14
CA ASN A 60 10.74 -21.82 15.32
C ASN A 60 10.21 -21.04 16.55
N GLY A 61 9.36 -20.04 16.29
CA GLY A 61 8.75 -19.19 17.33
C GLY A 61 9.63 -18.03 17.80
N ASN A 62 10.86 -17.91 17.34
CA ASN A 62 11.81 -16.86 17.72
C ASN A 62 12.03 -15.87 16.57
N TRP A 63 12.17 -14.60 16.91
CA TRP A 63 12.55 -13.57 15.94
C TRP A 63 14.06 -13.51 15.76
N GLU A 64 14.51 -13.57 14.53
CA GLU A 64 15.91 -13.50 14.14
C GLU A 64 16.16 -12.34 13.20
N LEU A 65 17.16 -11.51 13.53
CA LEU A 65 17.68 -10.53 12.59
C LEU A 65 18.47 -11.25 11.50
N LYS A 66 18.04 -11.14 10.26
CA LYS A 66 18.72 -11.78 9.11
C LYS A 66 19.80 -10.87 8.52
N TRP A 67 19.52 -9.59 8.39
CA TRP A 67 20.47 -8.57 7.92
C TRP A 67 20.03 -7.16 8.26
N THR A 68 20.99 -6.24 8.25
CA THR A 68 20.78 -4.80 8.21
C THR A 68 21.53 -4.24 7.01
N GLU A 69 20.86 -3.40 6.23
CA GLU A 69 21.39 -2.78 5.02
C GLU A 69 21.19 -1.25 5.10
N LYS A 70 22.15 -0.51 4.53
CA LYS A 70 21.99 0.93 4.34
C LYS A 70 21.09 1.18 3.14
N GLY A 71 20.10 2.04 3.35
CA GLY A 71 19.15 2.42 2.32
C GLY A 71 18.81 3.90 2.37
N TYR A 72 17.81 4.26 1.59
CA TYR A 72 17.36 5.64 1.49
C TYR A 72 15.85 5.71 1.66
N VAL A 73 15.39 6.88 2.07
CA VAL A 73 13.99 7.29 2.19
C VAL A 73 13.74 8.55 1.36
N GLY A 74 12.61 9.18 1.54
CA GLY A 74 12.31 10.45 0.89
C GLY A 74 13.42 11.50 1.10
N ARG A 75 13.65 12.36 0.10
CA ARG A 75 14.67 13.42 0.18
C ARG A 75 14.47 14.38 1.35
N ASN A 76 13.26 14.47 1.87
CA ASN A 76 12.89 15.27 3.04
C ASN A 76 12.72 14.40 4.31
N GLY A 77 13.31 13.19 4.34
CA GLY A 77 13.30 12.29 5.48
C GLY A 77 11.99 11.53 5.66
N ILE A 78 11.67 11.23 6.92
CA ILE A 78 10.47 10.49 7.34
C ILE A 78 9.53 11.44 8.09
N THR A 79 8.22 11.35 7.83
CA THR A 79 7.20 12.23 8.40
C THR A 79 6.00 11.48 8.96
N ASP A 80 5.44 11.98 10.05
CA ASP A 80 4.16 11.52 10.62
C ASP A 80 2.95 12.20 9.96
N ASN A 81 3.20 13.19 9.08
CA ASN A 81 2.15 13.98 8.43
C ASN A 81 2.39 14.06 6.91
N LYS A 82 2.33 12.92 6.27
CA LYS A 82 2.56 12.76 4.83
C LYS A 82 1.54 13.55 4.01
N LYS A 83 2.03 14.19 2.94
CA LYS A 83 1.24 14.87 1.92
C LYS A 83 1.75 14.53 0.52
N GLU A 84 0.86 14.62 -0.46
CA GLU A 84 1.27 14.47 -1.86
C GLU A 84 2.36 15.48 -2.23
N GLY A 85 3.42 15.00 -2.87
CA GLY A 85 4.51 15.86 -3.35
C GLY A 85 5.46 16.40 -2.27
N ASP A 86 5.32 16.04 -0.99
CA ASP A 86 6.17 16.55 0.10
C ASP A 86 7.60 16.00 0.11
N GLY A 87 7.88 14.97 -0.69
CA GLY A 87 9.21 14.35 -0.78
C GLY A 87 9.65 13.60 0.47
N ALA A 88 8.73 13.27 1.37
CA ALA A 88 9.00 12.55 2.60
C ALA A 88 8.37 11.14 2.59
N THR A 89 8.97 10.21 3.31
CA THR A 89 8.44 8.86 3.53
C THR A 89 7.48 8.87 4.71
N PRO A 90 6.29 8.26 4.62
CA PRO A 90 5.39 8.17 5.76
C PRO A 90 5.95 7.25 6.84
N SER A 91 5.91 7.66 8.11
CA SER A 91 6.11 6.76 9.24
C SER A 91 4.88 5.87 9.44
N GLY A 92 5.05 4.76 10.12
CA GLY A 92 3.94 3.87 10.44
C GLY A 92 4.24 2.40 10.14
N VAL A 93 3.18 1.61 10.10
CA VAL A 93 3.22 0.17 9.84
C VAL A 93 2.37 -0.15 8.63
N TYR A 94 2.95 -0.79 7.65
CA TYR A 94 2.30 -1.11 6.38
C TYR A 94 2.51 -2.56 6.00
N SER A 95 1.63 -3.06 5.11
CA SER A 95 1.75 -4.34 4.44
C SER A 95 2.20 -4.14 3.00
N PHE A 96 2.48 -5.24 2.33
CA PHE A 96 2.73 -5.26 0.89
C PHE A 96 1.59 -6.03 0.19
N ASP A 97 1.14 -5.57 -0.96
CA ASP A 97 0.04 -6.17 -1.71
C ASP A 97 0.41 -6.56 -3.15
N LEU A 98 1.44 -5.93 -3.71
CA LEU A 98 1.88 -6.13 -5.09
C LEU A 98 3.40 -6.05 -5.20
N ALA A 99 3.99 -7.02 -5.89
CA ALA A 99 5.34 -6.93 -6.41
C ALA A 99 5.28 -6.54 -7.89
N PHE A 100 6.21 -5.71 -8.33
CA PHE A 100 6.27 -5.33 -9.75
C PHE A 100 7.69 -5.00 -10.18
N GLY A 101 7.95 -4.96 -11.48
CA GLY A 101 9.28 -4.60 -11.95
C GLY A 101 9.46 -4.60 -13.45
N LEU A 102 10.56 -3.95 -13.88
CA LEU A 102 11.04 -3.92 -15.26
C LEU A 102 11.74 -5.23 -15.65
N LEU A 103 12.29 -5.96 -14.68
CA LEU A 103 12.91 -7.26 -14.90
C LEU A 103 11.87 -8.38 -14.73
N ASP A 104 12.25 -9.60 -15.09
CA ASP A 104 11.38 -10.76 -14.93
C ASP A 104 11.21 -11.11 -13.44
N ASP A 105 10.05 -11.72 -13.13
CA ASP A 105 9.75 -12.17 -11.78
C ASP A 105 10.87 -13.07 -11.24
N PRO A 106 11.53 -12.69 -10.13
CA PRO A 106 12.59 -13.49 -9.54
C PRO A 106 12.08 -14.66 -8.66
N GLY A 107 10.78 -14.91 -8.67
CA GLY A 107 10.10 -15.86 -7.79
C GLY A 107 9.40 -15.15 -6.63
N SER A 108 8.59 -14.14 -6.93
CA SER A 108 7.86 -13.38 -5.93
C SER A 108 6.79 -14.21 -5.23
N GLU A 109 6.69 -14.10 -3.90
CA GLU A 109 5.62 -14.70 -3.10
C GLU A 109 4.31 -13.90 -3.20
N LEU A 110 4.38 -12.61 -3.56
CA LEU A 110 3.23 -11.78 -3.86
C LEU A 110 2.90 -11.83 -5.37
N PRO A 111 1.68 -11.45 -5.77
CA PRO A 111 1.37 -11.25 -7.19
C PRO A 111 2.40 -10.32 -7.83
N TYR A 112 2.96 -10.73 -8.96
CA TYR A 112 3.98 -9.96 -9.68
C TYR A 112 3.42 -9.33 -10.95
N HIS A 113 3.57 -8.03 -11.08
CA HIS A 113 3.24 -7.28 -12.29
C HIS A 113 4.52 -6.93 -13.06
N LYS A 114 4.72 -7.55 -14.22
CA LYS A 114 5.77 -7.15 -15.15
C LYS A 114 5.39 -5.83 -15.80
N ILE A 115 6.18 -4.79 -15.56
CA ILE A 115 5.92 -3.46 -16.14
C ILE A 115 5.93 -3.54 -17.66
N ALA A 116 4.90 -3.00 -18.28
CA ALA A 116 4.70 -2.91 -19.72
C ALA A 116 4.58 -1.45 -20.16
N GLU A 117 4.68 -1.24 -21.47
CA GLU A 117 4.46 0.08 -22.07
C GLU A 117 3.03 0.54 -21.83
N GLY A 118 2.87 1.77 -21.34
CA GLY A 118 1.58 2.36 -21.00
C GLY A 118 1.18 2.17 -19.53
N ASP A 119 2.00 1.50 -18.71
CA ASP A 119 1.77 1.40 -17.28
C ASP A 119 2.13 2.69 -16.56
N PHE A 120 1.15 3.24 -15.86
CA PHE A 120 1.29 4.42 -15.02
C PHE A 120 0.85 4.13 -13.60
N TRP A 121 1.55 4.71 -12.62
CA TRP A 121 1.01 4.88 -11.29
C TRP A 121 0.52 6.32 -11.16
N VAL A 122 -0.80 6.49 -11.01
CA VAL A 122 -1.42 7.81 -11.04
C VAL A 122 -1.23 8.52 -9.70
N ASP A 123 -0.62 9.70 -9.73
CA ASP A 123 -0.37 10.55 -8.56
C ASP A 123 -1.14 11.89 -8.61
N ASP A 124 -2.09 12.02 -9.54
CA ASP A 124 -2.98 13.16 -9.67
C ASP A 124 -4.16 13.05 -8.68
N PRO A 125 -4.23 13.89 -7.63
CA PRO A 125 -5.31 13.83 -6.66
C PRO A 125 -6.71 14.15 -7.23
N ALA A 126 -6.78 14.73 -8.43
CA ALA A 126 -8.05 15.02 -9.10
C ALA A 126 -8.59 13.84 -9.91
N SER A 127 -7.76 12.83 -10.17
CA SER A 127 -8.13 11.65 -10.95
C SER A 127 -8.87 10.61 -10.08
N PRO A 128 -9.93 9.98 -10.58
CA PRO A 128 -10.54 8.80 -9.94
C PRO A 128 -9.59 7.61 -9.86
N HIS A 129 -8.48 7.63 -10.61
CA HIS A 129 -7.42 6.61 -10.57
C HIS A 129 -6.28 6.96 -9.62
N TYR A 130 -6.42 8.00 -8.79
CA TYR A 130 -5.39 8.38 -7.82
C TYR A 130 -4.89 7.19 -7.00
N ASN A 131 -3.57 7.09 -6.85
CA ASN A 131 -2.86 6.00 -6.15
C ASN A 131 -3.20 4.60 -6.69
N GLN A 132 -3.25 4.46 -8.02
CA GLN A 132 -3.52 3.19 -8.71
C GLN A 132 -2.53 2.97 -9.86
N LEU A 133 -2.22 1.68 -10.07
CA LEU A 133 -1.60 1.20 -11.30
C LEU A 133 -2.67 1.10 -12.39
N VAL A 134 -2.46 1.76 -13.50
CA VAL A 134 -3.33 1.72 -14.68
C VAL A 134 -2.49 1.58 -15.95
N ASN A 135 -3.12 1.10 -17.03
CA ASN A 135 -2.47 1.10 -18.35
C ASN A 135 -3.26 2.01 -19.30
N ASP A 136 -2.59 2.99 -19.91
CA ASP A 136 -3.21 4.01 -20.77
C ASP A 136 -3.71 3.47 -22.12
N LYS A 137 -3.35 2.23 -22.47
CA LYS A 137 -3.89 1.52 -23.65
C LYS A 137 -5.23 0.87 -23.39
N THR A 138 -5.60 0.65 -22.13
CA THR A 138 -6.84 -0.01 -21.72
C THR A 138 -7.73 0.87 -20.86
N THR A 139 -7.20 1.93 -20.28
CA THR A 139 -7.90 2.88 -19.43
C THR A 139 -7.88 4.26 -20.06
N ALA A 140 -9.04 4.89 -20.24
CA ALA A 140 -9.11 6.25 -20.74
C ALA A 140 -8.35 7.20 -19.80
N LYS A 141 -7.41 7.95 -20.35
CA LYS A 141 -6.55 8.85 -19.58
C LYS A 141 -7.37 10.03 -19.05
N ASP A 142 -7.51 10.11 -17.74
CA ASP A 142 -8.21 11.17 -17.01
C ASP A 142 -7.33 11.86 -15.96
N TRP A 143 -6.02 11.59 -15.97
CA TRP A 143 -5.03 12.16 -15.06
C TRP A 143 -4.08 13.09 -15.78
N ASN A 144 -3.62 14.14 -15.08
CA ASN A 144 -2.63 15.09 -15.56
C ASN A 144 -1.21 14.75 -15.06
N SER A 145 -1.10 13.92 -14.02
CA SER A 145 0.17 13.50 -13.42
C SER A 145 0.15 12.01 -13.08
N GLY A 146 1.28 11.33 -13.30
CA GLY A 146 1.47 9.92 -13.00
C GLY A 146 2.87 9.48 -13.37
N GLU A 147 3.39 8.51 -12.66
CA GLU A 147 4.69 7.90 -12.95
C GLU A 147 4.58 6.94 -14.14
N ASP A 148 5.28 7.24 -15.22
CA ASP A 148 5.45 6.34 -16.37
C ASP A 148 6.46 5.24 -15.98
N LEU A 149 5.95 4.08 -15.56
CA LEU A 149 6.75 3.06 -14.91
C LEU A 149 7.83 2.46 -15.81
N ILE A 150 7.59 2.39 -17.12
CA ILE A 150 8.56 1.82 -18.06
C ILE A 150 9.85 2.68 -18.15
N LYS A 151 9.80 3.94 -17.76
CA LYS A 151 10.94 4.85 -17.77
C LYS A 151 11.75 4.86 -16.48
N ALA A 152 11.30 4.14 -15.44
CA ALA A 152 11.89 4.20 -14.12
C ALA A 152 13.10 3.25 -13.92
N THR A 153 13.84 2.92 -14.98
CA THR A 153 15.06 2.11 -14.87
C THR A 153 16.22 2.91 -14.25
N PRO A 154 17.01 2.32 -13.35
CA PRO A 154 16.91 0.98 -12.74
C PRO A 154 16.08 0.95 -11.45
N TYR A 155 15.42 2.06 -11.08
CA TYR A 155 14.73 2.19 -9.79
C TYR A 155 13.64 1.13 -9.63
N TYR A 156 12.86 0.87 -10.66
CA TYR A 156 11.80 -0.12 -10.66
C TYR A 156 12.20 -1.42 -11.37
N ASN A 157 13.51 -1.76 -11.38
CA ASN A 157 13.93 -3.10 -11.78
C ASN A 157 13.21 -4.16 -10.94
N TYR A 158 13.06 -3.90 -9.62
CA TYR A 158 12.23 -4.64 -8.67
C TYR A 158 11.61 -3.67 -7.69
N ALA A 159 10.32 -3.82 -7.41
CA ALA A 159 9.60 -2.97 -6.48
C ALA A 159 8.49 -3.74 -5.75
N LEU A 160 8.14 -3.25 -4.56
CA LEU A 160 7.04 -3.70 -3.73
C LEU A 160 6.15 -2.52 -3.38
N ASN A 161 4.84 -2.62 -3.63
CA ASN A 161 3.89 -1.61 -3.24
C ASN A 161 3.54 -1.74 -1.75
N LEU A 162 3.62 -0.62 -1.01
CA LEU A 162 3.08 -0.53 0.34
C LEU A 162 1.58 -0.21 0.27
N ASP A 163 0.80 -0.76 1.20
CA ASP A 163 -0.64 -0.46 1.34
C ASP A 163 -0.92 0.93 1.95
N TYR A 164 0.07 1.84 1.85
CA TYR A 164 -0.08 3.23 2.25
C TYR A 164 -1.18 3.92 1.43
N ASN A 165 -2.05 4.67 2.13
CA ASN A 165 -3.19 5.36 1.52
C ASN A 165 -4.00 4.47 0.55
N LYS A 166 -4.27 3.23 0.95
CA LYS A 166 -5.05 2.27 0.17
C LYS A 166 -6.48 2.74 -0.10
N GLU A 167 -7.01 3.60 0.77
CA GLU A 167 -8.32 4.25 0.60
C GLU A 167 -8.28 5.35 -0.46
N ARG A 168 -7.08 5.70 -0.95
CA ARG A 168 -6.87 6.67 -2.04
C ARG A 168 -7.41 8.05 -1.72
N THR A 169 -7.25 8.48 -0.47
CA THR A 169 -7.62 9.83 -0.03
C THR A 169 -6.79 10.86 -0.78
N PRO A 170 -7.42 11.74 -1.58
CA PRO A 170 -6.71 12.70 -2.40
C PRO A 170 -5.80 13.63 -1.57
N GLY A 171 -4.54 13.79 -2.00
CA GLY A 171 -3.57 14.68 -1.37
C GLY A 171 -2.83 14.11 -0.17
N GLU A 172 -3.17 12.90 0.29
CA GLU A 172 -2.45 12.25 1.41
C GLU A 172 -1.21 11.49 0.97
N GLY A 173 -0.91 11.45 -0.30
CA GLY A 173 0.26 10.81 -0.87
C GLY A 173 -0.09 9.54 -1.64
N SER A 174 0.74 9.25 -2.64
CA SER A 174 0.58 8.12 -3.56
C SER A 174 1.93 7.50 -3.88
N ALA A 175 1.93 6.33 -4.53
CA ALA A 175 3.12 5.69 -5.06
C ALA A 175 4.23 5.50 -4.01
N ILE A 176 3.88 4.98 -2.83
CA ILE A 176 4.86 4.68 -1.79
C ILE A 176 5.31 3.23 -1.94
N PHE A 177 6.52 3.07 -2.44
CA PHE A 177 7.12 1.77 -2.76
C PHE A 177 8.38 1.50 -1.96
N LEU A 178 8.77 0.24 -1.89
CA LEU A 178 10.12 -0.19 -1.63
C LEU A 178 10.74 -0.61 -2.97
N HIS A 179 11.83 0.04 -3.41
CA HIS A 179 12.41 -0.18 -4.73
C HIS A 179 13.94 -0.08 -4.76
N CYS A 180 14.55 -0.31 -5.92
CA CYS A 180 16.00 -0.22 -6.09
C CYS A 180 16.50 1.23 -6.06
N PHE A 181 17.78 1.43 -5.73
CA PHE A 181 18.49 2.68 -6.02
C PHE A 181 19.71 2.41 -6.92
N LYS A 182 20.14 3.45 -7.65
CA LYS A 182 21.14 3.30 -8.71
C LYS A 182 22.58 3.17 -8.19
N ALA A 183 22.94 3.95 -7.16
CA ALA A 183 24.30 4.04 -6.65
C ALA A 183 24.35 4.66 -5.26
N SER A 184 25.48 4.49 -4.56
CA SER A 184 25.77 5.22 -3.32
C SER A 184 25.75 6.74 -3.55
N GLY A 185 25.36 7.51 -2.51
CA GLY A 185 25.22 8.97 -2.63
C GLY A 185 23.93 9.42 -3.30
N TYR A 186 22.94 8.55 -3.38
CA TYR A 186 21.58 8.90 -3.78
C TYR A 186 21.01 9.98 -2.85
N GLN A 187 20.31 10.96 -3.41
CA GLN A 187 19.83 12.13 -2.65
C GLN A 187 18.39 11.93 -2.14
N GLY A 188 17.95 10.69 -2.00
CA GLY A 188 16.61 10.34 -1.56
C GLY A 188 15.56 10.31 -2.67
N SER A 189 14.45 9.68 -2.38
CA SER A 189 13.30 9.52 -3.26
C SER A 189 12.29 10.67 -3.12
N SER A 190 11.16 10.55 -3.80
CA SER A 190 10.00 11.42 -3.58
C SER A 190 9.08 10.94 -2.45
N GLY A 191 9.47 9.87 -1.75
CA GLY A 191 8.73 9.30 -0.63
C GLY A 191 8.92 7.78 -0.46
N CYS A 192 9.43 7.11 -1.48
CA CYS A 192 9.70 5.67 -1.42
C CYS A 192 10.88 5.31 -0.53
N ILE A 193 10.95 4.05 -0.13
CA ILE A 193 12.09 3.44 0.55
C ILE A 193 12.95 2.74 -0.51
N CYS A 194 14.28 2.82 -0.39
CA CYS A 194 15.17 2.30 -1.41
C CYS A 194 16.23 1.39 -0.82
N LEU A 195 16.46 0.25 -1.48
CA LEU A 195 17.49 -0.74 -1.17
C LEU A 195 18.34 -1.06 -2.41
N PRO A 196 19.53 -1.66 -2.23
CA PRO A 196 20.28 -2.20 -3.36
C PRO A 196 19.47 -3.23 -4.14
N GLU A 197 19.64 -3.30 -5.46
CA GLU A 197 18.89 -4.20 -6.34
C GLU A 197 19.01 -5.67 -5.89
N SER A 198 20.18 -6.11 -5.41
CA SER A 198 20.39 -7.48 -4.91
C SER A 198 19.47 -7.78 -3.70
N ARG A 199 19.27 -6.79 -2.80
CA ARG A 199 18.36 -6.92 -1.67
C ARG A 199 16.91 -6.91 -2.10
N MET A 200 16.57 -6.07 -3.06
CA MET A 200 15.22 -6.05 -3.61
C MET A 200 14.85 -7.38 -4.25
N LYS A 201 15.76 -7.94 -5.06
CA LYS A 201 15.57 -9.26 -5.68
C LYS A 201 15.37 -10.38 -4.64
N GLU A 202 16.17 -10.37 -3.55
CA GLU A 202 16.02 -11.31 -2.42
C GLU A 202 14.65 -11.15 -1.75
N LEU A 203 14.25 -9.90 -1.44
CA LEU A 203 13.01 -9.60 -0.74
C LEU A 203 11.76 -10.01 -1.51
N LEU A 204 11.75 -9.89 -2.84
CA LEU A 204 10.60 -10.33 -3.63
C LEU A 204 10.29 -11.83 -3.44
N GLY A 205 11.32 -12.66 -3.23
CA GLY A 205 11.15 -14.09 -2.93
C GLY A 205 10.88 -14.41 -1.46
N LEU A 206 10.77 -13.40 -0.59
CA LEU A 206 10.57 -13.60 0.85
C LEU A 206 9.31 -12.92 1.38
N VAL A 207 9.01 -11.72 0.87
CA VAL A 207 7.90 -10.88 1.34
C VAL A 207 6.57 -11.47 0.91
N ASP A 208 5.72 -11.72 1.89
CA ASP A 208 4.38 -12.26 1.75
C ASP A 208 3.32 -11.41 2.49
N THR A 209 2.10 -11.88 2.57
CA THR A 209 0.99 -11.20 3.26
C THR A 209 1.18 -11.13 4.78
N ASN A 210 2.09 -11.93 5.36
CA ASN A 210 2.43 -11.94 6.78
C ASN A 210 3.62 -11.03 7.11
N THR A 211 4.12 -10.30 6.12
CA THR A 211 5.21 -9.33 6.28
C THR A 211 4.64 -7.95 6.62
N ARG A 212 5.35 -7.25 7.52
CA ARG A 212 5.09 -5.83 7.81
C ARG A 212 6.35 -5.02 7.59
N ILE A 213 6.18 -3.80 7.11
CA ILE A 213 7.22 -2.78 7.13
C ILE A 213 6.90 -1.76 8.20
N VAL A 214 7.84 -1.56 9.12
CA VAL A 214 7.73 -0.59 10.23
C VAL A 214 8.70 0.54 9.95
N ILE A 215 8.18 1.74 9.78
CA ILE A 215 8.96 2.92 9.38
C ILE A 215 8.92 3.95 10.50
N ALA A 216 10.09 4.34 11.00
CA ALA A 216 10.23 5.35 12.03
C ALA A 216 11.33 6.35 11.70
N LYS A 217 11.19 7.59 12.21
CA LYS A 217 12.15 8.68 11.97
C LYS A 217 13.55 8.39 12.49
N ASP A 218 13.69 7.48 13.45
CA ASP A 218 14.96 7.00 14.01
C ASP A 218 14.77 5.65 14.73
N ALA A 219 15.85 5.06 15.20
CA ALA A 219 15.83 3.76 15.89
C ALA A 219 15.11 3.81 17.25
N GLU A 220 15.08 4.96 17.93
CA GLU A 220 14.41 5.10 19.24
C GLU A 220 12.89 5.04 19.10
N HIS A 221 12.36 5.42 17.94
CA HIS A 221 10.92 5.40 17.63
C HIS A 221 10.46 4.10 16.96
N LEU A 222 11.39 3.17 16.67
CA LEU A 222 11.03 1.83 16.18
C LEU A 222 10.46 0.98 17.33
N ASN A 223 9.15 0.85 17.41
CA ASN A 223 8.49 0.02 18.42
C ASN A 223 8.24 -1.40 17.90
N LEU A 224 9.29 -2.21 17.73
CA LEU A 224 9.18 -3.57 17.23
C LEU A 224 8.59 -4.55 18.25
N GLY A 225 8.63 -4.23 19.56
CA GLY A 225 8.14 -5.09 20.64
C GLY A 225 6.63 -5.37 20.56
N GLU A 226 5.86 -4.54 19.87
CA GLU A 226 4.44 -4.78 19.65
C GLU A 226 4.20 -5.95 18.69
N PHE A 227 5.10 -6.17 17.75
CA PHE A 227 4.99 -7.16 16.68
C PHE A 227 5.77 -8.45 16.97
N MET A 228 6.82 -8.37 17.78
CA MET A 228 7.75 -9.47 18.08
C MET A 228 7.34 -10.31 19.30
N LYS A 229 6.05 -10.43 19.53
CA LYS A 229 5.50 -11.25 20.62
C LYS A 229 5.37 -12.72 20.25
#